data_6b23c4d7fb4bd16b3205b3681581cad3
#
_entry.id   6b23c4d7fb4bd16b3205b3681581cad3
#
_cell.length_a   1.000
_cell.length_b   1.000
_cell.length_c   1.000
_cell.angle_alpha   90.00
_cell.angle_beta   90.00
_cell.angle_gamma   90.00
#
_symmetry.space_group_name_H-M   'P 1'
#
loop_
_entity.id
_entity.type
_entity.pdbx_description
1 polymer ?
#
loop_
_entity_poly.entity_id
_entity_poly.type
_entity_poly.pdbx_seq_one_letter_code
_entity_poly.pdbx_strand_id
1 'polypeptide(L)'
;MDVRSPALPRDLFRLYQLIWKRFTASRMAPAVYETTSVKIRAGKHMFTTSASRLSFDGFMSVYVASDDEEEKKQVIGAIESGMELKLADLQPSQHFTQPPAHYTEASLVKAMEEQGIGRPSTYAPTITTIIARRYVAKENKNLYVTELGEVVNRIMKKSFPSIVDLSFTANMETLLDRVADGTVAWKTIIRNFYPNLDEAVNIAKKELESVKIEDEVTDEVCDLCGRNMVVKYGPHGKFLACPGFPECKNTKPYLEKIGVPCPKCGKEVVRKKTKKGRLYYGCEANPDCDFMSWQKPSTEKCPKCGSYMVEKGNKLLCANETCGYRMDKPAEEQK
;
A
#
# COMPACT_ATOMS: atom_id res chain seq x y z
N MET A 1 -19.33 -26.97 12.50
CA MET A 1 -20.52 -26.54 11.75
C MET A 1 -20.03 -25.88 10.46
N ASP A 2 -20.26 -26.53 9.34
CA ASP A 2 -19.86 -26.05 8.02
C ASP A 2 -20.92 -25.00 7.57
N VAL A 3 -20.63 -23.72 7.79
CA VAL A 3 -21.52 -22.59 7.45
C VAL A 3 -21.35 -22.28 5.94
N ARG A 4 -21.50 -23.28 5.09
CA ARG A 4 -21.66 -23.07 3.66
C ARG A 4 -23.12 -22.77 3.37
N SER A 5 -23.52 -21.51 3.55
CA SER A 5 -24.81 -21.07 3.03
C SER A 5 -24.67 -20.80 1.53
N PRO A 6 -25.34 -21.55 0.65
CA PRO A 6 -25.28 -21.34 -0.80
C PRO A 6 -25.93 -20.04 -1.25
N ALA A 7 -26.50 -19.25 -0.34
CA ALA A 7 -27.28 -18.05 -0.64
C ALA A 7 -26.49 -16.73 -0.59
N LEU A 8 -25.25 -16.71 -0.09
CA LEU A 8 -24.48 -15.48 0.03
C LEU A 8 -23.49 -15.30 -1.14
N PRO A 9 -23.41 -14.12 -1.76
CA PRO A 9 -22.32 -13.76 -2.66
C PRO A 9 -20.95 -13.97 -2.00
N ARG A 10 -19.95 -14.38 -2.80
CA ARG A 10 -18.62 -14.77 -2.32
C ARG A 10 -17.96 -13.74 -1.38
N ASP A 11 -18.09 -12.46 -1.69
CA ASP A 11 -17.42 -11.40 -0.90
C ASP A 11 -18.15 -11.18 0.43
N LEU A 12 -19.48 -11.26 0.45
CA LEU A 12 -20.28 -11.22 1.69
C LEU A 12 -20.00 -12.44 2.57
N PHE A 13 -19.84 -13.61 1.99
CA PHE A 13 -19.49 -14.82 2.72
C PHE A 13 -18.10 -14.70 3.38
N ARG A 14 -17.10 -14.14 2.68
CA ARG A 14 -15.77 -13.91 3.22
C ARG A 14 -15.79 -12.92 4.38
N LEU A 15 -16.55 -11.84 4.25
CA LEU A 15 -16.71 -10.85 5.32
C LEU A 15 -17.39 -11.49 6.55
N TYR A 16 -18.48 -12.23 6.33
CA TYR A 16 -19.16 -12.97 7.39
C TYR A 16 -18.22 -13.94 8.11
N GLN A 17 -17.44 -14.71 7.33
CA GLN A 17 -16.46 -15.66 7.88
C GLN A 17 -15.38 -14.95 8.72
N LEU A 18 -14.91 -13.78 8.29
CA LEU A 18 -13.95 -12.99 9.03
C LEU A 18 -14.54 -12.51 10.36
N ILE A 19 -15.74 -11.94 10.34
CA ILE A 19 -16.45 -11.48 11.54
C ILE A 19 -16.66 -12.66 12.51
N TRP A 20 -17.16 -13.78 12.00
CA TRP A 20 -17.40 -14.97 12.80
C TRP A 20 -16.12 -15.48 13.47
N LYS A 21 -15.03 -15.62 12.70
CA LYS A 21 -13.72 -16.05 13.22
C LYS A 21 -13.22 -15.11 14.29
N ARG A 22 -13.26 -13.81 14.06
CA ARG A 22 -12.81 -12.79 15.04
C ARG A 22 -13.65 -12.82 16.31
N PHE A 23 -14.95 -12.87 16.18
CA PHE A 23 -15.87 -12.97 17.32
C PHE A 23 -15.63 -14.23 18.14
N THR A 24 -15.56 -15.39 17.48
CA THR A 24 -15.29 -16.67 18.16
C THR A 24 -13.95 -16.64 18.85
N ALA A 25 -12.88 -16.22 18.17
CA ALA A 25 -11.54 -16.12 18.73
C ALA A 25 -11.48 -15.18 19.96
N SER A 26 -12.23 -14.08 19.97
CA SER A 26 -12.28 -13.14 21.10
C SER A 26 -12.88 -13.73 22.38
N ARG A 27 -13.58 -14.86 22.29
CA ARG A 27 -14.21 -15.56 23.43
C ARG A 27 -13.45 -16.84 23.81
N MET A 28 -12.36 -17.17 23.12
CA MET A 28 -11.53 -18.34 23.38
C MET A 28 -10.37 -18.01 24.32
N ALA A 29 -9.79 -19.04 24.91
CA ALA A 29 -8.59 -18.93 25.73
C ALA A 29 -7.40 -18.40 24.91
N PRO A 30 -6.46 -17.65 25.51
CA PRO A 30 -5.25 -17.20 24.83
C PRO A 30 -4.36 -18.38 24.40
N ALA A 31 -3.59 -18.18 23.35
CA ALA A 31 -2.53 -19.11 22.97
C ALA A 31 -1.40 -19.08 24.01
N VAL A 32 -0.78 -20.23 24.24
CA VAL A 32 0.33 -20.37 25.20
C VAL A 32 1.59 -20.77 24.46
N TYR A 33 2.65 -19.99 24.67
CA TYR A 33 3.97 -20.25 24.12
C TYR A 33 4.96 -20.60 25.23
N GLU A 34 5.77 -21.61 24.99
CA GLU A 34 6.98 -21.91 25.75
C GLU A 34 8.16 -21.23 25.08
N THR A 35 8.78 -20.26 25.74
CA THR A 35 9.94 -19.55 25.20
C THR A 35 11.20 -20.00 25.93
N THR A 36 12.14 -20.57 25.19
CA THR A 36 13.47 -20.92 25.68
C THR A 36 14.43 -19.80 25.31
N SER A 37 15.01 -19.16 26.33
CA SER A 37 16.05 -18.13 26.15
C SER A 37 17.41 -18.69 26.61
N VAL A 38 18.38 -18.69 25.70
CA VAL A 38 19.72 -19.23 25.93
C VAL A 38 20.74 -18.09 25.88
N LYS A 39 21.58 -18.04 26.94
CA LYS A 39 22.72 -17.11 27.01
C LYS A 39 24.01 -17.91 26.95
N ILE A 40 24.82 -17.68 25.94
CA ILE A 40 26.07 -18.41 25.68
C ILE A 40 27.25 -17.47 25.96
N ARG A 41 28.11 -17.81 26.91
CA ARG A 41 29.31 -17.05 27.21
C ARG A 41 30.49 -17.56 26.41
N ALA A 42 31.11 -16.71 25.63
CA ALA A 42 32.35 -17.01 24.90
C ALA A 42 33.42 -16.01 25.29
N GLY A 43 34.26 -16.35 26.27
CA GLY A 43 35.26 -15.44 26.86
C GLY A 43 34.59 -14.22 27.50
N LYS A 44 34.84 -13.03 26.93
CA LYS A 44 34.30 -11.73 27.39
C LYS A 44 32.94 -11.40 26.73
N HIS A 45 32.51 -12.16 25.73
CA HIS A 45 31.32 -11.88 24.94
C HIS A 45 30.15 -12.76 25.35
N MET A 46 28.94 -12.21 25.23
CA MET A 46 27.70 -12.89 25.50
C MET A 46 26.86 -12.96 24.23
N PHE A 47 26.55 -14.16 23.78
CA PHE A 47 25.61 -14.39 22.71
C PHE A 47 24.26 -14.77 23.32
N THR A 48 23.18 -14.28 22.71
CA THR A 48 21.82 -14.57 23.14
C THR A 48 21.00 -15.09 21.99
N THR A 49 20.23 -16.12 22.23
CA THR A 49 19.23 -16.64 21.28
C THR A 49 17.98 -17.04 22.03
N SER A 50 16.84 -16.97 21.35
CA SER A 50 15.57 -17.42 21.91
C SER A 50 14.76 -18.13 20.84
N ALA A 51 14.01 -19.13 21.26
CA ALA A 51 13.02 -19.79 20.41
C ALA A 51 11.73 -19.98 21.19
N SER A 52 10.60 -19.77 20.52
CA SER A 52 9.28 -19.97 21.09
C SER A 52 8.59 -21.15 20.40
N ARG A 53 7.99 -22.03 21.18
CA ARG A 53 7.19 -23.15 20.72
C ARG A 53 5.76 -22.95 21.18
N LEU A 54 4.81 -23.05 20.25
CA LEU A 54 3.39 -23.05 20.59
C LEU A 54 3.06 -24.34 21.38
N SER A 55 2.66 -24.17 22.63
CA SER A 55 2.27 -25.26 23.54
C SER A 55 0.76 -25.51 23.49
N PHE A 56 -0.01 -24.42 23.40
CA PHE A 56 -1.47 -24.46 23.27
C PHE A 56 -1.92 -23.38 22.30
N ASP A 57 -2.66 -23.77 21.27
CA ASP A 57 -3.05 -22.88 20.18
C ASP A 57 -4.21 -21.92 20.54
N GLY A 58 -5.05 -22.26 21.53
CA GLY A 58 -6.13 -21.41 21.98
C GLY A 58 -6.97 -20.81 20.86
N PHE A 59 -7.12 -19.47 20.84
CA PHE A 59 -7.87 -18.75 19.79
C PHE A 59 -7.25 -18.89 18.39
N MET A 60 -5.96 -19.20 18.29
CA MET A 60 -5.26 -19.33 17.00
C MET A 60 -5.75 -20.53 16.19
N SER A 61 -6.40 -21.51 16.81
CA SER A 61 -7.07 -22.62 16.11
C SER A 61 -8.21 -22.15 15.18
N VAL A 62 -8.78 -20.97 15.44
CA VAL A 62 -9.88 -20.41 14.68
C VAL A 62 -9.43 -19.22 13.83
N TYR A 63 -8.55 -18.38 14.38
CA TYR A 63 -8.11 -17.16 13.73
C TYR A 63 -6.63 -16.87 13.98
N VAL A 64 -5.88 -16.78 12.90
CA VAL A 64 -4.49 -16.31 12.86
C VAL A 64 -4.46 -15.05 12.00
N ALA A 65 -3.83 -13.98 12.49
CA ALA A 65 -3.60 -12.80 11.68
C ALA A 65 -2.57 -13.12 10.59
N SER A 66 -2.74 -12.52 9.39
CA SER A 66 -1.86 -12.79 8.24
C SER A 66 -0.38 -12.45 8.49
N ASP A 67 -0.12 -11.59 9.47
CA ASP A 67 1.22 -11.15 9.82
C ASP A 67 1.92 -12.14 10.77
N ASP A 68 1.18 -13.04 11.40
CA ASP A 68 1.71 -14.04 12.34
C ASP A 68 2.12 -15.37 11.64
N GLU A 69 1.84 -15.52 10.34
CA GLU A 69 2.12 -16.76 9.60
C GLU A 69 3.62 -17.00 9.30
N GLU A 70 4.49 -15.99 9.45
CA GLU A 70 5.91 -16.07 9.07
C GLU A 70 6.89 -16.28 10.23
N GLU A 71 6.44 -16.54 11.46
CA GLU A 71 7.38 -16.95 12.51
C GLU A 71 8.02 -18.29 12.13
N LYS A 72 9.23 -18.21 11.56
CA LYS A 72 10.09 -19.35 11.33
C LYS A 72 10.24 -20.10 12.66
N LYS A 73 9.71 -21.29 12.75
CA LYS A 73 9.86 -22.18 13.90
C LYS A 73 11.36 -22.47 14.10
N GLN A 74 12.05 -21.60 14.83
CA GLN A 74 13.38 -21.90 15.32
C GLN A 74 13.22 -22.91 16.46
N VAL A 75 13.73 -24.09 16.25
CA VAL A 75 13.79 -25.12 17.28
C VAL A 75 15.18 -25.09 17.88
N ILE A 76 15.28 -24.71 19.15
CA ILE A 76 16.49 -24.89 19.92
C ILE A 76 16.46 -26.34 20.46
N GLY A 77 17.50 -27.08 20.17
CA GLY A 77 17.65 -28.47 20.73
C GLY A 77 17.73 -28.47 22.26
N ALA A 78 17.74 -29.61 22.87
CA ALA A 78 17.90 -29.74 24.32
C ALA A 78 19.27 -29.18 24.75
N ILE A 79 19.25 -28.01 25.42
CA ILE A 79 20.44 -27.34 25.97
C ILE A 79 20.24 -27.23 27.48
N GLU A 80 21.23 -27.69 28.23
CA GLU A 80 21.23 -27.59 29.69
C GLU A 80 22.18 -26.50 30.18
N SER A 81 21.90 -25.97 31.36
CA SER A 81 22.75 -24.94 31.96
C SER A 81 24.13 -25.53 32.32
N GLY A 82 25.21 -24.86 31.90
CA GLY A 82 26.59 -25.34 32.09
C GLY A 82 27.13 -26.23 31.00
N MET A 83 26.33 -26.53 29.97
CA MET A 83 26.77 -27.33 28.82
C MET A 83 27.84 -26.57 28.03
N GLU A 84 28.95 -27.25 27.68
CA GLU A 84 29.96 -26.71 26.79
C GLU A 84 29.55 -26.87 25.34
N LEU A 85 29.57 -25.76 24.60
CA LEU A 85 29.24 -25.70 23.18
C LEU A 85 30.52 -25.47 22.36
N LYS A 86 30.64 -26.20 21.24
CA LYS A 86 31.71 -25.96 20.28
C LYS A 86 31.25 -24.93 19.23
N LEU A 87 32.07 -23.90 19.00
CA LEU A 87 31.85 -22.98 17.92
C LEU A 87 31.97 -23.68 16.57
N ALA A 88 30.92 -23.73 15.79
CA ALA A 88 30.92 -24.30 14.46
C ALA A 88 31.29 -23.27 13.41
N ASP A 89 30.68 -22.08 13.47
CA ASP A 89 30.91 -21.00 12.54
C ASP A 89 30.54 -19.66 13.21
N LEU A 90 31.18 -18.56 12.76
CA LEU A 90 30.88 -17.22 13.19
C LEU A 90 30.68 -16.31 11.96
N GLN A 91 29.45 -15.94 11.69
CA GLN A 91 29.07 -15.10 10.56
C GLN A 91 28.84 -13.67 11.03
N PRO A 92 29.81 -12.75 10.87
CA PRO A 92 29.60 -11.35 11.17
C PRO A 92 28.67 -10.73 10.11
N SER A 93 27.66 -10.00 10.56
CA SER A 93 26.77 -9.25 9.68
C SER A 93 26.56 -7.83 10.22
N GLN A 94 26.54 -6.87 9.32
CA GLN A 94 26.22 -5.49 9.65
C GLN A 94 24.76 -5.22 9.31
N HIS A 95 24.01 -4.70 10.26
CA HIS A 95 22.62 -4.32 10.09
C HIS A 95 22.47 -2.83 10.43
N PHE A 96 21.59 -2.16 9.68
CA PHE A 96 21.24 -0.77 9.92
C PHE A 96 19.77 -0.70 10.34
N THR A 97 19.46 0.27 11.19
CA THR A 97 18.07 0.58 11.53
C THR A 97 17.33 1.03 10.27
N GLN A 98 16.12 0.53 10.08
CA GLN A 98 15.27 0.91 8.97
C GLN A 98 14.37 2.10 9.37
N PRO A 99 14.03 2.99 8.44
CA PRO A 99 13.06 4.03 8.69
C PRO A 99 11.68 3.40 8.97
N PRO A 100 10.75 4.18 9.59
CA PRO A 100 9.37 3.71 9.74
C PRO A 100 8.78 3.29 8.39
N ALA A 101 8.03 2.20 8.39
CA ALA A 101 7.36 1.72 7.17
C ALA A 101 6.29 2.72 6.71
N HIS A 102 6.05 2.79 5.40
CA HIS A 102 4.92 3.53 4.85
C HIS A 102 3.59 2.99 5.40
N TYR A 103 2.62 3.88 5.57
CA TYR A 103 1.29 3.45 5.97
C TYR A 103 0.64 2.56 4.92
N THR A 104 0.00 1.51 5.39
CA THR A 104 -1.03 0.79 4.65
C THR A 104 -2.40 1.35 5.00
N GLU A 105 -3.46 1.00 4.25
CA GLU A 105 -4.83 1.42 4.63
C GLU A 105 -5.16 1.00 6.07
N ALA A 106 -4.78 -0.21 6.47
CA ALA A 106 -5.04 -0.74 7.81
C ALA A 106 -4.24 0.01 8.90
N SER A 107 -2.93 0.23 8.69
CA SER A 107 -2.11 0.95 9.69
C SER A 107 -2.47 2.43 9.77
N LEU A 108 -2.97 3.04 8.69
CA LEU A 108 -3.49 4.40 8.71
C LEU A 108 -4.79 4.48 9.52
N VAL A 109 -5.72 3.53 9.35
CA VAL A 109 -6.93 3.45 10.19
C VAL A 109 -6.55 3.32 11.66
N LYS A 110 -5.61 2.44 11.99
CA LYS A 110 -5.12 2.26 13.36
C LYS A 110 -4.54 3.56 13.93
N ALA A 111 -3.72 4.28 13.17
CA ALA A 111 -3.15 5.55 13.60
C ALA A 111 -4.23 6.64 13.80
N MET A 112 -5.25 6.69 12.93
CA MET A 112 -6.39 7.60 13.11
C MET A 112 -7.18 7.27 14.38
N GLU A 113 -7.43 5.99 14.64
CA GLU A 113 -8.12 5.52 15.84
C GLU A 113 -7.36 5.86 17.12
N GLU A 114 -6.05 5.57 17.17
CA GLU A 114 -5.16 5.85 18.30
C GLU A 114 -5.10 7.36 18.63
N GLN A 115 -5.22 8.21 17.61
CA GLN A 115 -5.20 9.67 17.74
C GLN A 115 -6.60 10.28 17.92
N GLY A 116 -7.66 9.48 17.93
CA GLY A 116 -9.03 9.96 18.07
C GLY A 116 -9.57 10.71 16.85
N ILE A 117 -8.95 10.55 15.68
CA ILE A 117 -9.31 11.23 14.43
C ILE A 117 -10.30 10.38 13.65
N GLY A 118 -11.51 10.88 13.46
CA GLY A 118 -12.60 10.17 12.80
C GLY A 118 -13.27 9.11 13.67
N ARG A 119 -14.15 8.35 13.05
CA ARG A 119 -14.93 7.27 13.67
C ARG A 119 -15.01 6.10 12.68
N PRO A 120 -15.45 4.89 13.10
CA PRO A 120 -15.53 3.72 12.21
C PRO A 120 -16.25 3.99 10.88
N SER A 121 -17.27 4.85 10.89
CA SER A 121 -18.02 5.23 9.69
C SER A 121 -17.26 6.15 8.73
N THR A 122 -16.21 6.84 9.18
CA THR A 122 -15.48 7.84 8.38
C THR A 122 -14.10 7.39 7.94
N TYR A 123 -13.49 6.37 8.56
CA TYR A 123 -12.12 5.92 8.22
C TYR A 123 -11.99 5.51 6.74
N ALA A 124 -12.81 4.56 6.30
CA ALA A 124 -12.75 4.07 4.93
C ALA A 124 -13.11 5.14 3.88
N PRO A 125 -14.19 5.96 4.07
CA PRO A 125 -14.49 7.07 3.17
C PRO A 125 -13.36 8.10 3.07
N THR A 126 -12.67 8.43 4.16
CA THR A 126 -11.53 9.36 4.18
C THR A 126 -10.39 8.83 3.31
N ILE A 127 -9.98 7.57 3.53
CA ILE A 127 -8.89 6.94 2.76
C ILE A 127 -9.27 6.86 1.29
N THR A 128 -10.49 6.43 0.98
CA THR A 128 -10.98 6.38 -0.41
C THR A 128 -10.94 7.76 -1.06
N THR A 129 -11.31 8.81 -0.33
CA THR A 129 -11.33 10.19 -0.83
C THR A 129 -9.93 10.71 -1.14
N ILE A 130 -8.95 10.53 -0.26
CA ILE A 130 -7.57 11.01 -0.49
C ILE A 130 -6.92 10.29 -1.66
N ILE A 131 -7.22 8.99 -1.85
CA ILE A 131 -6.75 8.22 -3.02
C ILE A 131 -7.48 8.69 -4.30
N ALA A 132 -8.81 8.86 -4.26
CA ALA A 132 -9.59 9.31 -5.41
C ALA A 132 -9.20 10.72 -5.87
N ARG A 133 -8.88 11.62 -4.93
CA ARG A 133 -8.36 12.96 -5.20
C ARG A 133 -6.88 12.98 -5.58
N ARG A 134 -6.22 11.82 -5.57
CA ARG A 134 -4.80 11.67 -5.91
C ARG A 134 -3.84 12.44 -5.01
N TYR A 135 -4.23 12.71 -3.79
CA TYR A 135 -3.30 13.22 -2.79
C TYR A 135 -2.34 12.14 -2.31
N VAL A 136 -2.81 10.89 -2.39
CA VAL A 136 -2.07 9.68 -2.04
C VAL A 136 -2.19 8.67 -3.18
N ALA A 137 -1.10 8.01 -3.53
CA ALA A 137 -1.05 6.87 -4.42
C ALA A 137 -0.93 5.58 -3.60
N LYS A 138 -1.57 4.51 -4.07
CA LYS A 138 -1.45 3.19 -3.47
C LYS A 138 -0.63 2.29 -4.39
N GLU A 139 0.52 1.84 -3.92
CA GLU A 139 1.40 0.90 -4.60
C GLU A 139 1.52 -0.37 -3.76
N ASN A 140 1.15 -1.49 -4.35
CA ASN A 140 0.98 -2.76 -3.62
C ASN A 140 0.00 -2.59 -2.45
N LYS A 141 0.48 -2.55 -1.22
CA LYS A 141 -0.32 -2.30 -0.01
C LYS A 141 -0.01 -0.94 0.62
N ASN A 142 1.08 -0.30 0.22
CA ASN A 142 1.59 0.93 0.83
C ASN A 142 0.97 2.18 0.23
N LEU A 143 0.87 3.22 1.03
CA LEU A 143 0.37 4.54 0.67
C LEU A 143 1.54 5.51 0.57
N TYR A 144 1.62 6.23 -0.55
CA TYR A 144 2.65 7.23 -0.84
C TYR A 144 1.99 8.57 -1.12
N VAL A 145 2.52 9.62 -0.52
CA VAL A 145 2.07 10.98 -0.82
C VAL A 145 2.52 11.34 -2.23
N THR A 146 1.62 11.91 -3.02
CA THR A 146 1.94 12.41 -4.36
C THR A 146 2.42 13.87 -4.29
N GLU A 147 3.06 14.36 -5.35
CA GLU A 147 3.45 15.76 -5.47
C GLU A 147 2.26 16.71 -5.26
N LEU A 148 1.11 16.39 -5.87
CA LEU A 148 -0.13 17.12 -5.62
C LEU A 148 -0.53 17.11 -4.14
N GLY A 149 -0.41 15.94 -3.49
CA GLY A 149 -0.69 15.78 -2.06
C GLY A 149 0.21 16.64 -1.19
N GLU A 150 1.50 16.71 -1.51
CA GLU A 150 2.46 17.56 -0.80
C GLU A 150 2.13 19.05 -0.94
N VAL A 151 1.84 19.51 -2.16
CA VAL A 151 1.47 20.90 -2.42
C VAL A 151 0.20 21.27 -1.67
N VAL A 152 -0.85 20.43 -1.75
CA VAL A 152 -2.11 20.67 -1.04
C VAL A 152 -1.90 20.68 0.48
N ASN A 153 -1.13 19.73 1.02
CA ASN A 153 -0.83 19.68 2.45
C ASN A 153 -0.06 20.94 2.91
N ARG A 154 0.91 21.41 2.13
CA ARG A 154 1.67 22.62 2.40
C ARG A 154 0.77 23.85 2.44
N ILE A 155 -0.11 24.00 1.46
CA ILE A 155 -1.10 25.10 1.40
C ILE A 155 -2.01 25.03 2.62
N MET A 156 -2.57 23.87 2.91
CA MET A 156 -3.48 23.69 4.05
C MET A 156 -2.81 24.01 5.38
N LYS A 157 -1.60 23.51 5.61
CA LYS A 157 -0.82 23.82 6.84
C LYS A 157 -0.47 25.29 6.97
N LYS A 158 -0.19 25.98 5.87
CA LYS A 158 0.14 27.41 5.87
C LYS A 158 -1.09 28.28 6.12
N SER A 159 -2.20 27.98 5.44
CA SER A 159 -3.40 28.82 5.46
C SER A 159 -4.37 28.50 6.59
N PHE A 160 -4.36 27.25 7.08
CA PHE A 160 -5.30 26.76 8.08
C PHE A 160 -4.61 25.99 9.22
N PRO A 161 -3.56 26.55 9.86
CA PRO A 161 -2.74 25.79 10.83
C PRO A 161 -3.56 25.28 12.02
N SER A 162 -4.55 26.05 12.48
CA SER A 162 -5.41 25.68 13.60
C SER A 162 -6.42 24.58 13.29
N ILE A 163 -6.75 24.40 12.00
CA ILE A 163 -7.74 23.39 11.54
C ILE A 163 -7.03 22.09 11.13
N VAL A 164 -5.84 22.22 10.54
CA VAL A 164 -5.02 21.08 10.08
C VAL A 164 -4.12 20.57 11.20
N ASP A 165 -4.64 20.59 12.40
CA ASP A 165 -4.01 20.05 13.60
C ASP A 165 -4.70 18.77 14.03
N LEU A 166 -3.91 17.77 14.44
CA LEU A 166 -4.45 16.46 14.85
C LEU A 166 -5.31 16.59 16.10
N SER A 167 -4.89 17.42 17.05
CA SER A 167 -5.61 17.66 18.30
C SER A 167 -6.94 18.39 18.05
N PHE A 168 -6.97 19.30 17.09
CA PHE A 168 -8.22 19.99 16.71
C PHE A 168 -9.27 19.00 16.21
N THR A 169 -8.88 18.09 15.29
CA THR A 169 -9.81 17.09 14.76
C THR A 169 -10.30 16.15 15.84
N ALA A 170 -9.42 15.65 16.70
CA ALA A 170 -9.78 14.78 17.83
C ALA A 170 -10.73 15.47 18.83
N ASN A 171 -10.46 16.75 19.14
CA ASN A 171 -11.32 17.54 20.00
C ASN A 171 -12.70 17.79 19.38
N MET A 172 -12.76 18.05 18.06
CA MET A 172 -14.02 18.21 17.35
C MET A 172 -14.86 16.95 17.41
N GLU A 173 -14.25 15.77 17.17
CA GLU A 173 -14.93 14.48 17.32
C GLU A 173 -15.49 14.27 18.73
N THR A 174 -14.72 14.63 19.76
CA THR A 174 -15.17 14.58 21.16
C THR A 174 -16.34 15.53 21.43
N LEU A 175 -16.33 16.72 20.83
CA LEU A 175 -17.45 17.67 20.95
C LEU A 175 -18.71 17.15 20.25
N LEU A 176 -18.56 16.48 19.12
CA LEU A 176 -19.68 15.85 18.41
C LEU A 176 -20.28 14.68 19.21
N ASP A 177 -19.44 13.88 19.90
CA ASP A 177 -19.93 12.85 20.81
C ASP A 177 -20.77 13.47 21.95
N ARG A 178 -20.32 14.60 22.52
CA ARG A 178 -21.09 15.33 23.55
C ARG A 178 -22.43 15.88 23.02
N VAL A 179 -22.50 16.20 21.72
CA VAL A 179 -23.80 16.54 21.11
C VAL A 179 -24.70 15.32 21.04
N ALA A 180 -24.16 14.16 20.67
CA ALA A 180 -24.91 12.91 20.63
C ALA A 180 -25.45 12.52 22.03
N ASP A 181 -24.67 12.77 23.10
CA ASP A 181 -25.05 12.59 24.50
C ASP A 181 -26.03 13.65 25.04
N GLY A 182 -26.33 14.67 24.22
CA GLY A 182 -27.23 15.75 24.62
C GLY A 182 -26.65 16.78 25.62
N THR A 183 -25.35 16.69 25.95
CA THR A 183 -24.66 17.58 26.91
C THR A 183 -24.24 18.91 26.31
N VAL A 184 -24.11 19.01 25.00
CA VAL A 184 -23.73 20.24 24.26
C VAL A 184 -24.68 20.47 23.10
N ALA A 185 -25.13 21.70 22.92
CA ALA A 185 -25.94 22.06 21.75
C ALA A 185 -25.05 22.21 20.49
N TRP A 186 -25.38 21.50 19.40
CA TRP A 186 -24.62 21.55 18.17
C TRP A 186 -24.42 22.98 17.60
N LYS A 187 -25.43 23.87 17.78
CA LYS A 187 -25.32 25.28 17.37
C LYS A 187 -24.19 26.02 18.06
N THR A 188 -23.87 25.67 19.29
CA THR A 188 -22.77 26.26 20.06
C THR A 188 -21.42 25.92 19.41
N ILE A 189 -21.24 24.67 18.98
CA ILE A 189 -20.01 24.22 18.30
C ILE A 189 -19.82 25.00 16.99
N ILE A 190 -20.87 25.08 16.17
CA ILE A 190 -20.80 25.80 14.88
C ILE A 190 -20.54 27.31 15.10
N ARG A 191 -21.18 27.93 16.10
CA ARG A 191 -20.98 29.35 16.41
C ARG A 191 -19.56 29.66 16.83
N ASN A 192 -18.91 28.73 17.54
CA ASN A 192 -17.51 28.90 17.96
C ASN A 192 -16.50 28.60 16.87
N PHE A 193 -16.84 27.71 15.94
CA PHE A 193 -15.93 27.29 14.87
C PHE A 193 -15.97 28.19 13.65
N TYR A 194 -17.18 28.58 13.21
CA TYR A 194 -17.37 29.23 11.91
C TYR A 194 -16.65 30.58 11.76
N PRO A 195 -16.62 31.50 12.75
CA PRO A 195 -15.94 32.79 12.60
C PRO A 195 -14.45 32.63 12.28
N ASN A 196 -13.76 31.74 12.98
CA ASN A 196 -12.33 31.48 12.77
C ASN A 196 -12.06 30.85 11.39
N LEU A 197 -12.95 29.97 10.95
CA LEU A 197 -12.87 29.40 9.59
C LEU A 197 -13.07 30.47 8.53
N ASP A 198 -14.11 31.31 8.67
CA ASP A 198 -14.42 32.35 7.69
C ASP A 198 -13.29 33.37 7.58
N GLU A 199 -12.71 33.80 8.70
CA GLU A 199 -11.54 34.69 8.71
C GLU A 199 -10.34 34.03 8.01
N ALA A 200 -10.00 32.78 8.35
CA ALA A 200 -8.91 32.05 7.72
C ALA A 200 -9.12 31.89 6.20
N VAL A 201 -10.34 31.62 5.77
CA VAL A 201 -10.68 31.52 4.34
C VAL A 201 -10.51 32.87 3.63
N ASN A 202 -10.92 33.95 4.28
CA ASN A 202 -10.82 35.32 3.70
C ASN A 202 -9.35 35.78 3.58
N ILE A 203 -8.50 35.41 4.57
CA ILE A 203 -7.05 35.63 4.51
C ILE A 203 -6.45 34.82 3.38
N ALA A 204 -6.75 33.51 3.37
CA ALA A 204 -6.22 32.58 2.36
C ALA A 204 -6.58 33.01 0.91
N LYS A 205 -7.80 33.49 0.67
CA LYS A 205 -8.20 34.01 -0.64
C LYS A 205 -7.39 35.22 -1.12
N LYS A 206 -6.85 36.01 -0.20
CA LYS A 206 -6.02 37.17 -0.53
C LYS A 206 -4.55 36.86 -0.69
N GLU A 207 -4.05 35.90 0.09
CA GLU A 207 -2.62 35.59 0.20
C GLU A 207 -2.17 34.35 -0.61
N LEU A 208 -3.12 33.48 -1.02
CA LEU A 208 -2.77 32.30 -1.80
C LEU A 208 -2.38 32.70 -3.23
N GLU A 209 -1.09 32.59 -3.50
CA GLU A 209 -0.57 32.63 -4.85
C GLU A 209 -0.96 31.36 -5.61
N SER A 210 -1.16 31.51 -6.93
CA SER A 210 -1.40 30.36 -7.80
C SER A 210 -0.15 29.46 -7.84
N VAL A 211 -0.18 28.33 -7.17
CA VAL A 211 0.90 27.33 -7.25
C VAL A 211 0.72 26.54 -8.55
N LYS A 212 1.61 26.75 -9.50
CA LYS A 212 1.69 25.90 -10.69
C LYS A 212 2.58 24.71 -10.34
N ILE A 213 2.02 23.52 -10.42
CA ILE A 213 2.83 22.29 -10.42
C ILE A 213 3.53 22.26 -11.76
N GLU A 214 4.85 22.17 -11.76
CA GLU A 214 5.61 22.03 -12.99
C GLU A 214 5.21 20.72 -13.68
N ASP A 215 4.90 20.84 -14.97
CA ASP A 215 4.52 19.67 -15.76
C ASP A 215 5.76 18.82 -16.04
N GLU A 216 5.69 17.53 -15.80
CA GLU A 216 6.74 16.57 -16.16
C GLU A 216 6.87 16.54 -17.70
N VAL A 217 7.99 17.06 -18.22
CA VAL A 217 8.30 17.04 -19.66
C VAL A 217 8.74 15.64 -20.07
N THR A 218 8.18 15.12 -21.15
CA THR A 218 8.52 13.79 -21.67
C THR A 218 9.30 13.89 -22.98
N ASP A 219 9.94 12.79 -23.37
CA ASP A 219 10.62 12.68 -24.67
C ASP A 219 9.64 12.51 -25.86
N GLU A 220 8.34 12.33 -25.58
CA GLU A 220 7.30 12.23 -26.59
C GLU A 220 7.05 13.56 -27.26
N VAL A 221 7.12 13.58 -28.59
CA VAL A 221 6.93 14.79 -29.40
C VAL A 221 5.49 14.91 -29.88
N CYS A 222 4.98 16.12 -29.86
CA CYS A 222 3.66 16.44 -30.39
C CYS A 222 3.65 16.37 -31.92
N ASP A 223 2.80 15.53 -32.49
CA ASP A 223 2.70 15.30 -33.95
C ASP A 223 2.21 16.54 -34.71
N LEU A 224 1.57 17.52 -34.01
CA LEU A 224 1.02 18.70 -34.64
C LEU A 224 1.98 19.90 -34.63
N CYS A 225 2.81 20.06 -33.58
CA CYS A 225 3.64 21.26 -33.42
C CYS A 225 5.10 21.00 -33.06
N GLY A 226 5.52 19.74 -32.93
CA GLY A 226 6.91 19.36 -32.67
C GLY A 226 7.44 19.64 -31.25
N ARG A 227 6.63 20.16 -30.32
CA ARG A 227 7.05 20.42 -28.95
C ARG A 227 7.00 19.11 -28.13
N ASN A 228 7.89 18.95 -27.16
CA ASN A 228 7.84 17.84 -26.21
C ASN A 228 6.54 17.88 -25.42
N MET A 229 5.86 16.74 -25.31
CA MET A 229 4.61 16.65 -24.58
C MET A 229 4.86 16.57 -23.07
N VAL A 230 3.90 17.02 -22.29
CA VAL A 230 3.95 17.04 -20.83
C VAL A 230 2.91 16.12 -20.25
N VAL A 231 3.22 15.52 -19.09
CA VAL A 231 2.28 14.68 -18.36
C VAL A 231 1.25 15.57 -17.66
N LYS A 232 -0.01 15.41 -18.02
CA LYS A 232 -1.14 16.06 -17.34
C LYS A 232 -2.03 15.01 -16.68
N TYR A 233 -2.79 15.47 -15.70
CA TYR A 233 -3.73 14.62 -14.98
C TYR A 233 -5.17 14.99 -15.37
N GLY A 234 -5.89 14.05 -15.93
CA GLY A 234 -7.30 14.19 -16.30
C GLY A 234 -8.22 13.31 -15.42
N PRO A 235 -9.54 13.37 -15.66
CA PRO A 235 -10.52 12.55 -14.92
C PRO A 235 -10.26 11.05 -14.98
N HIS A 236 -9.64 10.58 -16.06
CA HIS A 236 -9.37 9.17 -16.32
C HIS A 236 -7.92 8.72 -16.03
N GLY A 237 -7.06 9.60 -15.53
CA GLY A 237 -5.67 9.29 -15.21
C GLY A 237 -4.67 10.24 -15.88
N LYS A 238 -3.41 9.81 -15.89
CA LYS A 238 -2.34 10.51 -16.60
C LYS A 238 -2.59 10.48 -18.09
N PHE A 239 -2.31 11.57 -18.78
CA PHE A 239 -2.29 11.66 -20.23
C PHE A 239 -1.18 12.63 -20.66
N LEU A 240 -0.73 12.51 -21.89
CA LEU A 240 0.22 13.44 -22.47
C LEU A 240 -0.55 14.59 -23.13
N ALA A 241 -0.19 15.82 -22.81
CA ALA A 241 -0.74 17.03 -23.41
C ALA A 241 0.35 17.86 -24.06
N CYS A 242 0.02 18.54 -25.12
CA CYS A 242 0.92 19.51 -25.70
C CYS A 242 0.98 20.78 -24.82
N PRO A 243 2.19 21.29 -24.46
CA PRO A 243 2.33 22.51 -23.69
C PRO A 243 1.90 23.77 -24.47
N GLY A 244 1.68 23.64 -25.76
CA GLY A 244 1.18 24.73 -26.61
C GLY A 244 -0.31 25.05 -26.48
N PHE A 245 -1.00 24.47 -25.50
CA PHE A 245 -2.41 24.84 -25.23
C PHE A 245 -2.52 26.33 -24.83
N PRO A 246 -3.53 27.08 -25.35
CA PRO A 246 -4.71 26.65 -26.11
C PRO A 246 -4.52 26.54 -27.63
N GLU A 247 -3.39 26.94 -28.17
CA GLU A 247 -3.13 26.94 -29.64
C GLU A 247 -3.03 25.51 -30.19
N CYS A 248 -2.34 24.61 -29.49
CA CYS A 248 -2.24 23.19 -29.82
C CYS A 248 -2.94 22.33 -28.76
N LYS A 249 -4.04 21.69 -29.14
CA LYS A 249 -4.88 20.87 -28.24
C LYS A 249 -4.58 19.38 -28.33
N ASN A 250 -3.41 19.02 -28.85
CA ASN A 250 -3.04 17.60 -29.03
C ASN A 250 -2.86 16.91 -27.68
N THR A 251 -3.44 15.72 -27.56
CA THR A 251 -3.30 14.86 -26.38
C THR A 251 -3.08 13.41 -26.80
N LYS A 252 -2.22 12.72 -26.06
CA LYS A 252 -1.95 11.28 -26.26
C LYS A 252 -2.20 10.51 -24.96
N PRO A 253 -2.55 9.23 -24.99
CA PRO A 253 -2.62 8.41 -23.78
C PRO A 253 -1.23 8.27 -23.18
N TYR A 254 -1.13 8.42 -21.85
CA TYR A 254 0.11 8.12 -21.13
C TYR A 254 0.27 6.60 -21.01
N LEU A 255 1.31 6.06 -21.65
CA LEU A 255 1.63 4.63 -21.65
C LEU A 255 2.79 4.38 -20.67
N GLU A 256 2.50 3.74 -19.54
CA GLU A 256 3.51 3.34 -18.56
C GLU A 256 4.28 2.12 -19.10
N LYS A 257 5.48 2.35 -19.65
CA LYS A 257 6.37 1.30 -20.16
C LYS A 257 6.96 0.52 -19.00
N ILE A 258 7.03 -0.80 -19.11
CA ILE A 258 7.56 -1.67 -18.03
C ILE A 258 8.96 -2.20 -18.33
N GLY A 259 9.60 -1.75 -19.42
CA GLY A 259 10.94 -2.16 -19.81
C GLY A 259 11.03 -3.62 -20.32
N VAL A 260 9.91 -4.20 -20.75
CA VAL A 260 9.84 -5.59 -21.23
C VAL A 260 9.41 -5.60 -22.68
N PRO A 261 10.17 -6.21 -23.59
CA PRO A 261 9.78 -6.31 -24.99
C PRO A 261 8.57 -7.25 -25.16
N CYS A 262 7.69 -6.86 -26.06
CA CYS A 262 6.53 -7.67 -26.41
C CYS A 262 6.93 -9.00 -27.03
N PRO A 263 6.50 -10.15 -26.50
CA PRO A 263 6.88 -11.46 -27.03
C PRO A 263 6.32 -11.74 -28.44
N LYS A 264 5.36 -10.95 -28.93
CA LYS A 264 4.77 -11.10 -30.27
C LYS A 264 5.46 -10.22 -31.33
N CYS A 265 5.73 -8.95 -31.01
CA CYS A 265 6.18 -7.99 -32.01
C CYS A 265 7.48 -7.25 -31.63
N GLY A 266 8.03 -7.49 -30.44
CA GLY A 266 9.28 -6.87 -29.98
C GLY A 266 9.15 -5.41 -29.48
N LYS A 267 8.02 -4.71 -29.69
CA LYS A 267 7.77 -3.39 -29.15
C LYS A 267 7.56 -3.44 -27.63
N GLU A 268 7.49 -2.29 -26.97
CA GLU A 268 7.36 -2.22 -25.51
C GLU A 268 6.02 -2.78 -24.99
N VAL A 269 6.08 -3.48 -23.86
CA VAL A 269 4.89 -3.82 -23.09
C VAL A 269 4.57 -2.66 -22.13
N VAL A 270 3.31 -2.28 -22.10
CA VAL A 270 2.80 -1.16 -21.29
C VAL A 270 1.72 -1.60 -20.33
N ARG A 271 1.64 -0.92 -19.21
CA ARG A 271 0.64 -1.11 -18.20
C ARG A 271 -0.64 -0.38 -18.58
N LYS A 272 -1.76 -1.08 -18.64
CA LYS A 272 -3.08 -0.55 -19.02
C LYS A 272 -4.13 -0.90 -17.96
N LYS A 273 -5.25 -0.15 -17.96
CA LYS A 273 -6.42 -0.46 -17.12
C LYS A 273 -7.63 -0.75 -18.02
N THR A 274 -8.40 -1.75 -17.64
CA THR A 274 -9.70 -2.01 -18.27
C THR A 274 -10.72 -0.93 -17.90
N LYS A 275 -11.84 -0.84 -18.60
CA LYS A 275 -12.97 0.05 -18.25
C LYS A 275 -13.47 -0.12 -16.80
N LYS A 276 -13.31 -1.32 -16.24
CA LYS A 276 -13.67 -1.65 -14.84
C LYS A 276 -12.53 -1.39 -13.84
N GLY A 277 -11.42 -0.72 -14.26
CA GLY A 277 -10.29 -0.37 -13.41
C GLY A 277 -9.28 -1.50 -13.14
N ARG A 278 -9.50 -2.73 -13.68
CA ARG A 278 -8.57 -3.84 -13.49
C ARG A 278 -7.31 -3.65 -14.35
N LEU A 279 -6.17 -3.86 -13.73
CA LEU A 279 -4.85 -3.72 -14.33
C LEU A 279 -4.52 -4.90 -15.23
N TYR A 280 -3.91 -4.63 -16.39
CA TYR A 280 -3.36 -5.64 -17.30
C TYR A 280 -2.14 -5.05 -18.04
N TYR A 281 -1.38 -5.92 -18.66
CA TYR A 281 -0.21 -5.58 -19.47
C TYR A 281 -0.51 -5.87 -20.93
N GLY A 282 -0.24 -4.93 -21.81
CA GLY A 282 -0.49 -5.08 -23.24
C GLY A 282 0.61 -4.46 -24.07
N CYS A 283 0.67 -4.79 -25.35
CA CYS A 283 1.60 -4.14 -26.26
C CYS A 283 1.24 -2.65 -26.47
N GLU A 284 2.26 -1.78 -26.60
CA GLU A 284 2.05 -0.38 -26.95
C GLU A 284 1.42 -0.23 -28.36
N ALA A 285 1.73 -1.15 -29.27
CA ALA A 285 1.21 -1.18 -30.64
C ALA A 285 -0.22 -1.72 -30.76
N ASN A 286 -0.96 -1.89 -29.65
CA ASN A 286 -2.37 -2.26 -29.75
C ASN A 286 -3.19 -1.12 -30.37
N PRO A 287 -4.01 -1.34 -31.43
CA PRO A 287 -4.58 -2.64 -31.84
C PRO A 287 -3.79 -3.51 -32.82
N ASP A 288 -2.72 -3.02 -33.42
CA ASP A 288 -1.94 -3.80 -34.41
C ASP A 288 -1.30 -5.07 -33.83
N CYS A 289 -1.00 -5.05 -32.52
CA CYS A 289 -0.53 -6.20 -31.77
C CYS A 289 -1.48 -6.48 -30.60
N ASP A 290 -2.06 -7.67 -30.59
CA ASP A 290 -3.08 -8.12 -29.64
C ASP A 290 -2.49 -8.74 -28.35
N PHE A 291 -1.19 -8.59 -28.11
CA PHE A 291 -0.56 -9.14 -26.90
C PHE A 291 -1.18 -8.57 -25.64
N MET A 292 -1.62 -9.46 -24.73
CA MET A 292 -2.18 -9.11 -23.43
C MET A 292 -1.79 -10.15 -22.37
N SER A 293 -1.48 -9.67 -21.16
CA SER A 293 -1.22 -10.50 -19.98
C SER A 293 -1.85 -9.89 -18.73
N TRP A 294 -2.44 -10.73 -17.88
CA TRP A 294 -2.95 -10.30 -16.57
C TRP A 294 -1.87 -10.22 -15.49
N GLN A 295 -0.75 -10.87 -15.71
CA GLN A 295 0.41 -10.84 -14.82
C GLN A 295 1.53 -10.06 -15.51
N LYS A 296 2.41 -9.44 -14.71
CA LYS A 296 3.52 -8.66 -15.26
C LYS A 296 4.47 -9.59 -16.01
N PRO A 297 4.69 -9.39 -17.32
CA PRO A 297 5.69 -10.14 -18.07
C PRO A 297 7.10 -9.82 -17.55
N SER A 298 7.98 -10.80 -17.60
CA SER A 298 9.41 -10.67 -17.29
C SER A 298 10.23 -10.61 -18.57
N THR A 299 11.43 -10.03 -18.48
CA THR A 299 12.45 -10.07 -19.54
C THR A 299 13.00 -11.49 -19.76
N GLU A 300 12.89 -12.34 -18.72
CA GLU A 300 13.40 -13.71 -18.74
C GLU A 300 12.52 -14.61 -19.62
N LYS A 301 13.20 -15.48 -20.38
CA LYS A 301 12.57 -16.54 -21.17
C LYS A 301 12.62 -17.86 -20.41
N CYS A 302 11.60 -18.67 -20.57
CA CYS A 302 11.56 -20.01 -20.00
C CYS A 302 12.68 -20.88 -20.58
N PRO A 303 13.60 -21.41 -19.76
CA PRO A 303 14.71 -22.26 -20.26
C PRO A 303 14.22 -23.59 -20.82
N LYS A 304 12.99 -24.02 -20.47
CA LYS A 304 12.44 -25.31 -20.91
C LYS A 304 11.75 -25.23 -22.29
N CYS A 305 11.05 -24.11 -22.60
CA CYS A 305 10.26 -24.04 -23.83
C CYS A 305 10.42 -22.71 -24.59
N GLY A 306 11.28 -21.79 -24.13
CA GLY A 306 11.52 -20.50 -24.79
C GLY A 306 10.38 -19.46 -24.67
N SER A 307 9.23 -19.80 -24.09
CA SER A 307 8.11 -18.86 -23.89
C SER A 307 8.48 -17.78 -22.89
N TYR A 308 7.80 -16.62 -22.96
CA TYR A 308 7.97 -15.58 -21.96
C TYR A 308 7.50 -16.05 -20.57
N MET A 309 8.07 -15.46 -19.54
CA MET A 309 7.69 -15.73 -18.17
C MET A 309 6.89 -14.57 -17.56
N VAL A 310 6.11 -14.85 -16.53
CA VAL A 310 5.31 -13.86 -15.82
C VAL A 310 5.63 -13.88 -14.33
N GLU A 311 5.58 -12.72 -13.69
CA GLU A 311 5.86 -12.57 -12.27
C GLU A 311 4.63 -12.96 -11.43
N LYS A 312 4.84 -13.80 -10.39
CA LYS A 312 3.84 -14.13 -9.38
C LYS A 312 4.49 -14.20 -8.00
N GLY A 313 4.41 -13.11 -7.24
CA GLY A 313 5.17 -12.95 -5.99
C GLY A 313 6.67 -13.00 -6.25
N ASN A 314 7.40 -13.83 -5.50
CA ASN A 314 8.85 -13.99 -5.65
C ASN A 314 9.26 -15.02 -6.72
N LYS A 315 8.33 -15.49 -7.55
CA LYS A 315 8.57 -16.52 -8.56
C LYS A 315 8.24 -16.03 -9.96
N LEU A 316 8.99 -16.53 -10.92
CA LEU A 316 8.70 -16.45 -12.35
C LEU A 316 8.03 -17.76 -12.78
N LEU A 317 6.90 -17.64 -13.47
CA LEU A 317 6.16 -18.76 -14.03
C LEU A 317 6.19 -18.68 -15.55
N CYS A 318 6.35 -19.83 -16.20
CA CYS A 318 6.19 -19.91 -17.66
C CYS A 318 4.75 -19.56 -18.04
N ALA A 319 4.58 -18.67 -19.02
CA ALA A 319 3.28 -18.30 -19.55
C ALA A 319 2.59 -19.41 -20.35
N ASN A 320 3.36 -20.41 -20.80
CA ASN A 320 2.81 -21.60 -21.43
C ASN A 320 2.28 -22.56 -20.37
N GLU A 321 0.95 -22.66 -20.27
CA GLU A 321 0.26 -23.48 -19.28
C GLU A 321 0.66 -24.97 -19.32
N THR A 322 1.02 -25.48 -20.51
CA THR A 322 1.45 -26.89 -20.66
C THR A 322 2.87 -27.15 -20.17
N CYS A 323 3.71 -26.10 -20.08
CA CYS A 323 5.10 -26.23 -19.66
C CYS A 323 5.27 -26.37 -18.16
N GLY A 324 4.51 -25.63 -17.37
CA GLY A 324 4.48 -25.68 -15.90
C GLY A 324 5.82 -25.29 -15.21
N TYR A 325 6.81 -24.79 -15.93
CA TYR A 325 8.12 -24.42 -15.39
C TYR A 325 8.02 -23.21 -14.46
N ARG A 326 8.74 -23.26 -13.34
CA ARG A 326 8.82 -22.19 -12.33
C ARG A 326 10.27 -22.01 -11.90
N MET A 327 10.65 -20.78 -11.62
CA MET A 327 11.96 -20.45 -11.04
C MET A 327 11.78 -19.28 -10.04
N ASP A 328 12.71 -19.16 -9.12
CA ASP A 328 12.73 -17.99 -8.24
C ASP A 328 13.18 -16.75 -9.04
N LYS A 329 12.65 -15.59 -8.66
CA LYS A 329 13.02 -14.33 -9.29
C LYS A 329 14.49 -14.05 -8.96
N PRO A 330 15.35 -13.77 -9.94
CA PRO A 330 16.73 -13.36 -9.66
C PRO A 330 16.69 -12.13 -8.74
N ALA A 331 17.59 -12.10 -7.74
CA ALA A 331 17.71 -10.95 -6.86
C ALA A 331 18.03 -9.72 -7.72
N GLU A 332 17.15 -8.71 -7.72
CA GLU A 332 17.47 -7.43 -8.34
C GLU A 332 18.66 -6.85 -7.57
N GLU A 333 19.77 -6.63 -8.25
CA GLU A 333 20.83 -5.79 -7.73
C GLU A 333 20.21 -4.41 -7.47
N GLN A 334 20.06 -4.09 -6.20
CA GLN A 334 19.57 -2.78 -5.75
C GLN A 334 20.62 -1.75 -6.19
N LYS A 335 20.30 -1.02 -7.25
CA LYS A 335 20.97 0.23 -7.60
C LYS A 335 20.40 1.38 -6.82
#